data_aaccbe28fec5e15bdd713b0d943d2a92
#
_entry.id   aaccbe28fec5e15bdd713b0d943d2a92
#
_cell.length_a   1.000
_cell.length_b   1.000
_cell.length_c   1.000
_cell.angle_alpha   90.00
_cell.angle_beta   90.00
_cell.angle_gamma   90.00
#
_symmetry.space_group_name_H-M   'P 1'
#
loop_
_entity.id
_entity.type
_entity.pdbx_description
1 polymer ?
#
loop_
_entity_poly.entity_id
_entity_poly.type
_entity_poly.pdbx_seq_one_letter_code
_entity_poly.pdbx_strand_id
1 'polypeptide(L)'
;MKKQIKVLAVLSTAMFMAAVTPSFVGTASTAYAKSVGWTEENGNWYYYDSYGEAITDTWKKNGDDWYYLDSDGIRAADRQIDEYYVGEDGKRVSMKWVSVENEDFWDEDDAPEFLYYYYGRDGKALTSRWASINGSWYYFNEDGIMQTGSITVDGYNYYLGEDGSRKTGWILLADETDDPEYVESWYYFDNTGKRIENEVDKKIEGQYYTFVDGRMQTGWYKLPAQAAAESGEAQTATPSEAAPAAEQTVAGYQYYDEDGKRASGWRTIEGVEGISEEAELYRFYFKNGKPYHAEKGLELFTIESRKYAFNTKGEMQTGKKVVNLEDGNVANFYFDEEGVMKTGKQVIFDEDLGETQNWYFHTDGSRKGQGFHGIKDNVLYVYGLRQEADKDLRFAPVELNGNQYLVNSNGAVQKATSSSKSNAMPELGSGYKDFKDENDKVWTVNTEGVIQSQNTAQ
;
A
#
# COMPACT_ATOMS: atom_id res chain seq x y z
N MET A 1 21.07 -8.93 -34.62
CA MET A 1 21.27 -8.91 -36.10
C MET A 1 21.56 -7.46 -36.47
N LYS A 2 22.70 -7.18 -37.07
CA LYS A 2 23.04 -5.82 -37.50
C LYS A 2 22.08 -5.41 -38.65
N LYS A 3 21.09 -4.56 -38.36
CA LYS A 3 20.37 -3.88 -39.44
C LYS A 3 21.27 -2.78 -39.99
N GLN A 4 21.61 -2.89 -41.25
CA GLN A 4 22.26 -1.82 -41.98
C GLN A 4 21.23 -0.74 -42.27
N ILE A 5 21.48 0.46 -41.78
CA ILE A 5 20.71 1.65 -42.11
C ILE A 5 21.00 1.95 -43.62
N LYS A 6 19.99 1.75 -44.44
CA LYS A 6 20.01 2.17 -45.86
C LYS A 6 19.52 3.59 -45.91
N VAL A 7 20.46 4.52 -46.10
CA VAL A 7 20.12 5.89 -46.49
C VAL A 7 19.59 5.86 -47.92
N LEU A 8 18.31 6.11 -48.10
CA LEU A 8 17.71 6.29 -49.42
C LEU A 8 17.90 7.76 -49.81
N ALA A 9 18.77 7.99 -50.77
CA ALA A 9 18.91 9.28 -51.40
C ALA A 9 17.70 9.47 -52.38
N VAL A 10 16.86 10.46 -52.09
CA VAL A 10 15.80 10.88 -53.03
C VAL A 10 16.48 11.62 -54.19
N LEU A 11 16.61 10.95 -55.33
CA LEU A 11 16.98 11.55 -56.61
C LEU A 11 15.75 12.27 -57.20
N SER A 12 15.72 13.59 -57.11
CA SER A 12 14.82 14.42 -57.92
C SER A 12 15.36 14.51 -59.35
N THR A 13 14.79 13.70 -60.25
CA THR A 13 15.05 13.78 -61.69
C THR A 13 14.31 14.99 -62.28
N ALA A 14 15.02 16.06 -62.55
CA ALA A 14 14.59 17.08 -63.49
C ALA A 14 15.09 16.73 -64.87
N MET A 15 14.20 16.26 -65.76
CA MET A 15 14.45 16.09 -67.16
C MET A 15 14.56 17.44 -67.87
N PHE A 16 15.75 17.74 -68.36
CA PHE A 16 15.88 18.75 -69.40
C PHE A 16 16.36 18.11 -70.70
N MET A 17 15.49 18.03 -71.72
CA MET A 17 15.87 17.78 -73.09
C MET A 17 16.37 19.10 -73.70
N ALA A 18 17.66 19.11 -74.11
CA ALA A 18 18.14 20.12 -75.00
C ALA A 18 18.83 19.49 -76.18
N ALA A 19 18.38 19.87 -77.36
CA ALA A 19 18.86 19.41 -78.69
C ALA A 19 20.30 19.87 -78.95
N VAL A 20 21.07 18.95 -79.50
CA VAL A 20 22.45 19.16 -79.93
C VAL A 20 22.50 19.69 -81.30
N THR A 21 23.27 20.76 -81.55
CA THR A 21 23.92 21.00 -82.84
C THR A 21 25.42 21.22 -82.58
N PRO A 22 26.31 20.57 -83.35
CA PRO A 22 27.75 20.69 -83.11
C PRO A 22 28.25 21.91 -83.92
N SER A 23 28.97 22.77 -83.22
CA SER A 23 29.88 23.72 -83.87
C SER A 23 31.24 23.64 -83.19
N PHE A 24 32.18 22.99 -83.90
CA PHE A 24 33.62 23.01 -83.56
C PHE A 24 34.17 24.42 -83.80
N VAL A 25 34.53 25.12 -82.75
CA VAL A 25 35.54 26.17 -82.81
C VAL A 25 36.51 25.90 -81.63
N GLY A 26 37.70 25.45 -81.99
CA GLY A 26 38.78 25.28 -81.02
C GLY A 26 39.19 26.63 -80.43
N THR A 27 38.92 26.80 -79.17
CA THR A 27 39.67 27.73 -78.32
C THR A 27 40.32 26.91 -77.23
N ALA A 28 41.63 26.95 -77.20
CA ALA A 28 42.44 26.44 -76.10
C ALA A 28 41.96 27.20 -74.83
N SER A 29 41.09 26.60 -74.08
CA SER A 29 40.83 27.06 -72.73
C SER A 29 42.06 26.78 -71.90
N THR A 30 42.83 27.80 -71.60
CA THR A 30 43.77 27.76 -70.49
C THR A 30 42.96 27.37 -69.27
N ALA A 31 43.07 26.11 -68.86
CA ALA A 31 42.55 25.67 -67.56
C ALA A 31 43.34 26.47 -66.52
N TYR A 32 42.73 27.54 -66.04
CA TYR A 32 43.23 28.19 -64.82
C TYR A 32 43.11 27.15 -63.72
N ALA A 33 44.23 26.72 -63.21
CA ALA A 33 44.28 25.90 -62.01
C ALA A 33 43.48 26.62 -60.92
N LYS A 34 42.44 25.99 -60.41
CA LYS A 34 41.62 26.56 -59.34
C LYS A 34 42.52 26.89 -58.16
N SER A 35 42.31 28.03 -57.54
CA SER A 35 43.08 28.43 -56.39
C SER A 35 42.82 27.48 -55.23
N VAL A 36 43.90 27.11 -54.49
CA VAL A 36 43.80 26.31 -53.26
C VAL A 36 42.85 26.99 -52.28
N GLY A 37 41.91 26.21 -51.73
CA GLY A 37 41.03 26.70 -50.71
C GLY A 37 39.52 26.52 -51.02
N TRP A 38 38.71 27.15 -50.19
CA TRP A 38 37.27 27.13 -50.30
C TRP A 38 36.78 27.96 -51.48
N THR A 39 35.99 27.35 -52.33
CA THR A 39 35.41 27.98 -53.53
C THR A 39 33.92 27.63 -53.67
N GLU A 40 33.09 28.62 -53.94
CA GLU A 40 31.69 28.44 -54.25
C GLU A 40 31.46 28.35 -55.76
N GLU A 41 30.80 27.28 -56.19
CA GLU A 41 30.46 27.07 -57.60
C GLU A 41 29.00 26.61 -57.73
N ASN A 42 28.16 27.34 -58.44
CA ASN A 42 26.77 27.02 -58.67
C ASN A 42 25.94 26.80 -57.37
N GLY A 43 26.28 27.52 -56.31
CA GLY A 43 25.62 27.39 -55.00
C GLY A 43 26.19 26.28 -54.12
N ASN A 44 27.17 25.50 -54.61
CA ASN A 44 27.85 24.46 -53.85
C ASN A 44 29.25 24.91 -53.41
N TRP A 45 29.67 24.54 -52.22
CA TRP A 45 31.01 24.81 -51.70
C TRP A 45 31.93 23.60 -51.89
N TYR A 46 33.13 23.83 -52.42
CA TYR A 46 34.22 22.89 -52.67
C TYR A 46 35.45 23.37 -51.95
N TYR A 47 36.38 22.44 -51.69
CA TYR A 47 37.74 22.77 -51.29
C TYR A 47 38.73 22.17 -52.29
N TYR A 48 39.53 23.03 -52.93
CA TYR A 48 40.52 22.61 -53.88
C TYR A 48 41.90 22.50 -53.25
N ASP A 49 42.62 21.46 -53.62
CA ASP A 49 44.00 21.23 -53.21
C ASP A 49 45.01 22.06 -54.00
N SER A 50 46.33 21.86 -53.80
CA SER A 50 47.41 22.54 -54.48
C SER A 50 47.52 22.16 -55.98
N TYR A 51 46.87 21.10 -56.39
CA TYR A 51 46.81 20.66 -57.80
C TYR A 51 45.58 21.14 -58.53
N GLY A 52 44.68 21.82 -57.82
CA GLY A 52 43.41 22.31 -58.36
C GLY A 52 42.33 21.24 -58.42
N GLU A 53 42.46 20.12 -57.66
CA GLU A 53 41.50 19.05 -57.60
C GLU A 53 40.61 19.23 -56.36
N ALA A 54 39.31 18.97 -56.49
CA ALA A 54 38.38 19.00 -55.37
C ALA A 54 38.69 17.80 -54.42
N ILE A 55 38.88 18.06 -53.15
CA ILE A 55 38.99 17.01 -52.14
C ILE A 55 37.65 16.43 -51.79
N THR A 56 37.58 15.11 -51.58
CA THR A 56 36.34 14.37 -51.34
C THR A 56 36.43 13.55 -50.05
N ASP A 57 35.30 13.08 -49.54
CA ASP A 57 35.16 12.13 -48.42
C ASP A 57 36.04 12.47 -47.23
N THR A 58 36.07 13.74 -46.82
CA THR A 58 36.97 14.16 -45.74
C THR A 58 36.48 15.42 -45.01
N TRP A 59 36.91 15.48 -43.75
CA TRP A 59 36.70 16.65 -42.91
C TRP A 59 37.78 17.72 -43.19
N LYS A 60 37.29 18.96 -43.35
CA LYS A 60 38.17 20.13 -43.55
C LYS A 60 37.85 21.23 -42.55
N LYS A 61 38.89 21.76 -41.89
CA LYS A 61 38.74 22.87 -40.96
C LYS A 61 38.83 24.20 -41.71
N ASN A 62 37.93 25.14 -41.32
CA ASN A 62 37.95 26.53 -41.76
C ASN A 62 37.75 27.44 -40.52
N GLY A 63 38.78 28.18 -40.08
CA GLY A 63 38.75 28.85 -38.79
C GLY A 63 38.63 27.87 -37.63
N ASP A 64 37.63 28.03 -36.80
CA ASP A 64 37.32 27.11 -35.68
C ASP A 64 36.30 26.02 -36.07
N ASP A 65 35.69 26.14 -37.24
CA ASP A 65 34.63 25.25 -37.70
C ASP A 65 35.15 24.10 -38.55
N TRP A 66 34.48 22.94 -38.48
CA TRP A 66 34.73 21.77 -39.30
C TRP A 66 33.59 21.58 -40.29
N TYR A 67 33.95 21.22 -41.52
CA TYR A 67 33.04 20.95 -42.65
C TYR A 67 33.40 19.60 -43.26
N TYR A 68 32.43 18.86 -43.73
CA TYR A 68 32.64 17.62 -44.47
C TYR A 68 32.43 17.84 -45.99
N LEU A 69 33.34 17.33 -46.78
CA LEU A 69 33.20 17.26 -48.23
C LEU A 69 32.81 15.84 -48.61
N ASP A 70 31.71 15.69 -49.32
CA ASP A 70 31.21 14.37 -49.71
C ASP A 70 31.98 13.75 -50.89
N SER A 71 31.47 12.63 -51.44
CA SER A 71 32.09 11.92 -52.56
C SER A 71 32.21 12.75 -53.87
N ASP A 72 31.33 13.75 -54.00
CA ASP A 72 31.35 14.70 -55.15
C ASP A 72 32.19 15.94 -54.83
N GLY A 73 32.81 16.01 -53.67
CA GLY A 73 33.57 17.17 -53.19
C GLY A 73 32.69 18.33 -52.73
N ILE A 74 31.39 18.13 -52.62
CA ILE A 74 30.43 19.15 -52.21
C ILE A 74 30.41 19.20 -50.66
N ARG A 75 30.39 20.40 -50.09
CA ARG A 75 30.22 20.60 -48.68
C ARG A 75 28.86 20.07 -48.22
N ALA A 76 28.88 19.03 -47.36
CA ALA A 76 27.67 18.48 -46.78
C ALA A 76 26.96 19.51 -45.88
N ALA A 77 25.64 19.47 -45.87
CA ALA A 77 24.78 20.27 -45.01
C ALA A 77 23.56 19.44 -44.56
N ASP A 78 23.07 19.76 -43.37
CA ASP A 78 21.88 19.19 -42.74
C ASP A 78 21.80 17.67 -42.84
N ARG A 79 22.85 16.98 -42.42
CA ARG A 79 22.91 15.50 -42.42
C ARG A 79 23.93 14.94 -41.45
N GLN A 80 23.72 13.68 -41.10
CA GLN A 80 24.65 12.88 -40.32
C GLN A 80 25.81 12.36 -41.18
N ILE A 81 27.02 12.45 -40.66
CA ILE A 81 28.25 11.90 -41.24
C ILE A 81 28.90 11.05 -40.14
N ASP A 82 28.77 9.73 -40.23
CA ASP A 82 29.21 8.79 -39.20
C ASP A 82 28.64 9.20 -37.81
N GLU A 83 29.48 9.46 -36.84
CA GLU A 83 29.14 9.88 -35.46
C GLU A 83 28.96 11.41 -35.29
N TYR A 84 29.02 12.18 -36.38
CA TYR A 84 28.91 13.63 -36.41
C TYR A 84 27.67 14.10 -37.15
N TYR A 85 27.26 15.34 -36.94
CA TYR A 85 26.23 16.00 -37.70
C TYR A 85 26.77 17.33 -38.27
N VAL A 86 26.46 17.63 -39.50
CA VAL A 86 26.65 18.95 -40.08
C VAL A 86 25.31 19.65 -40.20
N GLY A 87 25.21 20.88 -39.66
CA GLY A 87 23.97 21.67 -39.72
C GLY A 87 23.70 22.26 -41.13
N GLU A 88 22.60 22.99 -41.26
CA GLU A 88 22.23 23.69 -42.50
C GLU A 88 23.36 24.59 -43.07
N ASP A 89 24.15 25.17 -42.17
CA ASP A 89 25.33 25.99 -42.54
C ASP A 89 26.55 25.18 -42.93
N GLY A 90 26.45 23.84 -42.94
CA GLY A 90 27.49 22.88 -43.21
C GLY A 90 28.48 22.72 -42.11
N LYS A 91 28.37 23.42 -40.99
CA LYS A 91 29.32 23.29 -39.85
C LYS A 91 29.03 22.04 -39.03
N ARG A 92 30.06 21.38 -38.59
CA ARG A 92 29.96 20.29 -37.62
C ARG A 92 29.32 20.80 -36.31
N VAL A 93 28.22 20.18 -35.89
CA VAL A 93 27.50 20.50 -34.66
C VAL A 93 28.31 20.06 -33.44
N SER A 94 28.35 20.87 -32.41
CA SER A 94 28.90 20.51 -31.10
C SER A 94 28.14 21.20 -29.98
N MET A 95 28.02 20.55 -28.81
CA MET A 95 27.26 21.02 -27.64
C MET A 95 25.84 21.50 -27.98
N LYS A 96 25.16 20.76 -28.84
CA LYS A 96 23.85 21.18 -29.40
C LYS A 96 22.95 19.98 -29.61
N TRP A 97 21.65 20.19 -29.38
CA TRP A 97 20.58 19.29 -29.78
C TRP A 97 20.35 19.34 -31.28
N VAL A 98 20.07 18.20 -31.85
CA VAL A 98 19.60 18.04 -33.24
C VAL A 98 18.39 17.16 -33.23
N SER A 99 17.34 17.56 -33.96
CA SER A 99 16.15 16.74 -34.23
C SER A 99 16.19 16.31 -35.69
N VAL A 100 15.85 15.05 -35.93
CA VAL A 100 15.77 14.47 -37.27
C VAL A 100 14.38 13.86 -37.41
N GLU A 101 13.73 14.04 -38.57
CA GLU A 101 12.45 13.40 -38.88
C GLU A 101 12.62 11.86 -38.76
N ASN A 102 11.66 11.21 -38.11
CA ASN A 102 11.66 9.77 -37.98
C ASN A 102 11.01 9.12 -39.18
N GLU A 103 11.78 8.39 -39.98
CA GLU A 103 11.28 7.71 -41.18
C GLU A 103 10.24 6.62 -40.84
N ASP A 104 10.30 6.05 -39.63
CA ASP A 104 9.41 4.98 -39.16
C ASP A 104 8.09 5.53 -38.56
N PHE A 105 7.91 6.86 -38.45
CA PHE A 105 6.74 7.50 -37.84
C PHE A 105 5.40 7.07 -38.46
N TRP A 106 5.38 6.83 -39.76
CA TRP A 106 4.17 6.45 -40.48
C TRP A 106 3.87 4.95 -40.49
N ASP A 107 4.83 4.14 -40.09
CA ASP A 107 4.77 2.68 -40.14
C ASP A 107 4.55 2.03 -38.75
N GLU A 108 4.80 2.78 -37.67
CA GLU A 108 4.66 2.32 -36.26
C GLU A 108 3.75 3.27 -35.48
N ASP A 109 2.65 2.74 -34.91
CA ASP A 109 1.60 3.51 -34.22
C ASP A 109 2.11 4.40 -33.06
N ASP A 110 3.19 4.00 -32.41
CA ASP A 110 3.77 4.71 -31.22
C ASP A 110 5.11 5.38 -31.52
N ALA A 111 5.55 5.41 -32.78
CA ALA A 111 6.84 6.02 -33.14
C ALA A 111 6.78 7.55 -33.00
N PRO A 112 7.78 8.21 -32.38
CA PRO A 112 7.82 9.67 -32.31
C PRO A 112 8.09 10.28 -33.69
N GLU A 113 7.48 11.41 -33.99
CA GLU A 113 7.67 12.15 -35.26
C GLU A 113 9.12 12.58 -35.46
N PHE A 114 9.82 12.93 -34.38
CA PHE A 114 11.22 13.36 -34.40
C PHE A 114 12.07 12.52 -33.45
N LEU A 115 13.28 12.18 -33.92
CA LEU A 115 14.34 11.61 -33.12
C LEU A 115 15.29 12.72 -32.68
N TYR A 116 15.67 12.73 -31.39
CA TYR A 116 16.51 13.75 -30.80
C TYR A 116 17.89 13.19 -30.46
N TYR A 117 18.94 13.92 -30.86
CA TYR A 117 20.33 13.61 -30.61
C TYR A 117 21.00 14.77 -29.90
N TYR A 118 22.03 14.49 -29.11
CA TYR A 118 22.88 15.54 -28.56
C TYR A 118 24.33 15.29 -28.95
N TYR A 119 24.92 16.26 -29.58
CA TYR A 119 26.34 16.22 -30.00
C TYR A 119 27.20 16.89 -28.92
N GLY A 120 28.16 16.13 -28.39
CA GLY A 120 29.06 16.56 -27.33
C GLY A 120 30.08 17.63 -27.75
N ARG A 121 30.97 17.98 -26.85
CA ARG A 121 32.04 18.97 -27.12
C ARG A 121 32.95 18.58 -28.27
N ASP A 122 33.19 17.29 -28.43
CA ASP A 122 34.00 16.72 -29.54
C ASP A 122 33.24 16.63 -30.86
N GLY A 123 31.97 17.01 -30.89
CA GLY A 123 31.08 16.97 -32.02
C GLY A 123 30.45 15.60 -32.30
N LYS A 124 30.74 14.58 -31.47
CA LYS A 124 30.17 13.24 -31.63
C LYS A 124 28.79 13.15 -30.92
N ALA A 125 27.90 12.35 -31.48
CA ALA A 125 26.64 12.01 -30.82
C ALA A 125 26.91 11.27 -29.49
N LEU A 126 26.15 11.56 -28.46
CA LEU A 126 26.18 10.79 -27.23
C LEU A 126 25.42 9.47 -27.44
N THR A 127 26.06 8.34 -27.11
CA THR A 127 25.47 7.00 -27.29
C THR A 127 25.63 6.19 -26.01
N SER A 128 24.67 5.29 -25.72
CA SER A 128 24.68 4.32 -24.62
C SER A 128 25.05 4.92 -23.26
N ARG A 129 24.51 6.09 -22.94
CA ARG A 129 24.92 6.81 -21.71
C ARG A 129 23.93 7.83 -21.18
N TRP A 130 24.04 8.06 -19.88
CA TRP A 130 23.48 9.23 -19.22
C TRP A 130 24.30 10.49 -19.49
N ALA A 131 23.61 11.62 -19.69
CA ALA A 131 24.26 12.92 -19.80
C ALA A 131 23.46 14.00 -19.06
N SER A 132 24.17 14.88 -18.34
CA SER A 132 23.55 16.08 -17.75
C SER A 132 23.72 17.24 -18.72
N ILE A 133 22.60 17.77 -19.20
CA ILE A 133 22.54 18.87 -20.17
C ILE A 133 21.64 19.94 -19.56
N ASN A 134 22.18 21.16 -19.37
CA ASN A 134 21.47 22.30 -18.78
C ASN A 134 20.78 21.99 -17.41
N GLY A 135 21.37 21.09 -16.63
CA GLY A 135 20.85 20.72 -15.28
C GLY A 135 19.86 19.57 -15.27
N SER A 136 19.39 19.08 -16.40
CA SER A 136 18.56 17.90 -16.53
C SER A 136 19.37 16.69 -16.99
N TRP A 137 18.91 15.48 -16.60
CA TRP A 137 19.55 14.23 -17.01
C TRP A 137 18.75 13.59 -18.13
N TYR A 138 19.48 13.10 -19.15
CA TYR A 138 18.94 12.43 -20.34
C TYR A 138 19.67 11.11 -20.54
N TYR A 139 19.03 10.14 -21.17
CA TYR A 139 19.65 8.90 -21.58
C TYR A 139 19.60 8.76 -23.10
N PHE A 140 20.72 8.38 -23.70
CA PHE A 140 20.86 8.11 -25.14
C PHE A 140 21.11 6.62 -25.32
N ASN A 141 20.36 5.99 -26.25
CA ASN A 141 20.54 4.58 -26.58
C ASN A 141 21.81 4.33 -27.40
N GLU A 142 22.01 3.11 -27.91
CA GLU A 142 23.19 2.74 -28.71
C GLU A 142 23.27 3.49 -30.04
N ASP A 143 22.14 3.89 -30.60
CA ASP A 143 22.03 4.68 -31.85
C ASP A 143 22.14 6.20 -31.60
N GLY A 144 22.30 6.62 -30.35
CA GLY A 144 22.39 8.03 -29.93
C GLY A 144 21.04 8.75 -29.84
N ILE A 145 19.95 8.01 -29.89
CA ILE A 145 18.60 8.58 -29.79
C ILE A 145 18.27 8.84 -28.31
N MET A 146 17.85 10.06 -28.00
CA MET A 146 17.32 10.42 -26.69
C MET A 146 16.11 9.55 -26.35
N GLN A 147 16.12 8.94 -25.19
CA GLN A 147 15.02 8.10 -24.73
C GLN A 147 13.98 8.89 -23.96
N THR A 148 12.72 8.41 -24.01
CA THR A 148 11.56 8.92 -23.28
C THR A 148 10.80 7.75 -22.63
N GLY A 149 9.85 8.03 -21.73
CA GLY A 149 9.05 7.01 -21.07
C GLY A 149 9.82 6.15 -20.08
N SER A 150 9.34 4.93 -19.88
CA SER A 150 9.96 3.95 -18.99
C SER A 150 11.16 3.28 -19.66
N ILE A 151 12.31 3.28 -18.99
CA ILE A 151 13.53 2.63 -19.47
C ILE A 151 14.19 1.84 -18.35
N THR A 152 14.93 0.80 -18.73
CA THR A 152 15.78 0.04 -17.82
C THR A 152 17.24 0.22 -18.20
N VAL A 153 18.06 0.71 -17.27
CA VAL A 153 19.49 0.90 -17.46
C VAL A 153 20.24 0.26 -16.29
N ASP A 154 21.20 -0.60 -16.57
CA ASP A 154 22.00 -1.32 -15.57
C ASP A 154 21.16 -2.05 -14.50
N GLY A 155 19.98 -2.57 -14.90
CA GLY A 155 19.06 -3.31 -14.03
C GLY A 155 18.20 -2.43 -13.11
N TYR A 156 18.22 -1.10 -13.30
CA TYR A 156 17.34 -0.16 -12.60
C TYR A 156 16.33 0.47 -13.57
N ASN A 157 15.11 0.67 -13.09
CA ASN A 157 14.06 1.30 -13.85
C ASN A 157 14.04 2.82 -13.60
N TYR A 158 13.85 3.57 -14.67
CA TYR A 158 13.78 5.03 -14.69
C TYR A 158 12.56 5.47 -15.51
N TYR A 159 12.12 6.70 -15.29
CA TYR A 159 11.12 7.34 -16.13
C TYR A 159 11.65 8.66 -16.67
N LEU A 160 11.57 8.81 -18.00
CA LEU A 160 11.95 10.02 -18.71
C LEU A 160 10.67 10.67 -19.23
N GLY A 161 10.54 11.98 -19.03
CA GLY A 161 9.40 12.70 -19.56
C GLY A 161 9.37 12.74 -21.10
N GLU A 162 8.31 13.28 -21.66
CA GLU A 162 8.21 13.51 -23.12
C GLU A 162 9.34 14.41 -23.65
N ASP A 163 9.88 15.27 -22.81
CA ASP A 163 11.05 16.10 -23.06
C ASP A 163 12.40 15.35 -22.92
N GLY A 164 12.36 14.04 -22.67
CA GLY A 164 13.52 13.18 -22.40
C GLY A 164 14.17 13.39 -21.04
N SER A 165 13.73 14.37 -20.24
CA SER A 165 14.33 14.62 -18.94
C SER A 165 13.96 13.56 -17.92
N ARG A 166 14.97 13.04 -17.19
CA ARG A 166 14.78 12.07 -16.12
C ARG A 166 13.93 12.65 -15.01
N LYS A 167 12.88 11.95 -14.63
CA LYS A 167 11.95 12.34 -13.58
C LYS A 167 12.37 11.74 -12.23
N THR A 168 11.92 12.38 -11.15
CA THR A 168 12.13 11.96 -9.74
C THR A 168 10.87 12.28 -8.95
N GLY A 169 10.70 11.64 -7.78
CA GLY A 169 9.51 11.81 -6.95
C GLY A 169 8.35 10.93 -7.38
N TRP A 170 7.14 11.35 -7.04
CA TRP A 170 5.91 10.62 -7.34
C TRP A 170 5.48 10.83 -8.78
N ILE A 171 5.16 9.74 -9.46
CA ILE A 171 4.68 9.74 -10.85
C ILE A 171 3.54 8.74 -10.97
N LEU A 172 2.43 9.19 -11.54
CA LEU A 172 1.30 8.34 -11.89
C LEU A 172 1.52 7.86 -13.33
N LEU A 173 1.58 6.56 -13.54
CA LEU A 173 1.80 5.96 -14.85
C LEU A 173 0.69 4.96 -15.15
N ALA A 174 0.32 4.88 -16.43
CA ALA A 174 -0.54 3.81 -16.92
C ALA A 174 0.15 2.46 -16.70
N ASP A 175 -0.62 1.49 -16.25
CA ASP A 175 -0.13 0.14 -16.03
C ASP A 175 -0.06 -0.61 -17.36
N GLU A 176 1.10 -1.20 -17.64
CA GLU A 176 1.32 -2.02 -18.84
C GLU A 176 0.69 -3.43 -18.73
N THR A 177 -0.21 -3.66 -17.76
CA THR A 177 -0.85 -4.96 -17.58
C THR A 177 -2.14 -5.06 -18.35
N ASP A 178 -2.44 -6.25 -18.88
CA ASP A 178 -3.72 -6.60 -19.50
C ASP A 178 -4.88 -6.66 -18.48
N ASP A 179 -4.64 -6.30 -17.21
CA ASP A 179 -5.65 -6.29 -16.16
C ASP A 179 -6.44 -4.97 -16.20
N PRO A 180 -7.73 -5.01 -16.56
CA PRO A 180 -8.55 -3.80 -16.66
C PRO A 180 -8.80 -3.10 -15.32
N GLU A 181 -8.42 -3.69 -14.19
CA GLU A 181 -8.57 -3.10 -12.85
C GLU A 181 -7.45 -2.10 -12.51
N TYR A 182 -6.32 -2.16 -13.22
CA TYR A 182 -5.17 -1.28 -13.00
C TYR A 182 -4.97 -0.32 -14.18
N VAL A 183 -5.77 0.75 -14.22
CA VAL A 183 -5.65 1.76 -15.29
C VAL A 183 -4.43 2.66 -15.07
N GLU A 184 -4.11 3.00 -13.81
CA GLU A 184 -2.97 3.84 -13.44
C GLU A 184 -2.48 3.46 -12.04
N SER A 185 -1.15 3.51 -11.84
CA SER A 185 -0.51 3.25 -10.56
C SER A 185 0.49 4.35 -10.19
N TRP A 186 0.61 4.63 -8.89
CA TRP A 186 1.63 5.52 -8.38
C TRP A 186 2.96 4.81 -8.20
N TYR A 187 4.02 5.41 -8.74
CA TYR A 187 5.40 5.01 -8.62
C TYR A 187 6.22 6.10 -7.94
N TYR A 188 7.28 5.72 -7.26
CA TYR A 188 8.21 6.68 -6.69
C TYR A 188 9.63 6.46 -7.21
N PHE A 189 10.22 7.53 -7.73
CA PHE A 189 11.60 7.58 -8.23
C PHE A 189 12.45 8.38 -7.25
N ASP A 190 13.53 7.80 -6.77
CA ASP A 190 14.43 8.46 -5.83
C ASP A 190 15.12 9.70 -6.45
N ASN A 191 15.95 10.39 -5.67
CA ASN A 191 16.69 11.56 -6.14
C ASN A 191 17.70 11.26 -7.26
N THR A 192 18.05 9.99 -7.45
CA THR A 192 18.88 9.53 -8.58
C THR A 192 18.03 9.08 -9.78
N GLY A 193 16.72 9.16 -9.68
CA GLY A 193 15.74 8.75 -10.69
C GLY A 193 15.47 7.26 -10.73
N LYS A 194 16.01 6.46 -9.81
CA LYS A 194 15.72 5.03 -9.73
C LYS A 194 14.35 4.78 -9.13
N ARG A 195 13.54 3.95 -9.80
CA ARG A 195 12.25 3.51 -9.26
C ARG A 195 12.47 2.64 -8.01
N ILE A 196 11.67 2.89 -6.98
CA ILE A 196 11.58 2.00 -5.83
C ILE A 196 10.74 0.80 -6.24
N GLU A 197 11.26 -0.41 -6.09
CA GLU A 197 10.62 -1.63 -6.59
C GLU A 197 9.85 -2.38 -5.49
N ASN A 198 10.52 -3.23 -4.74
CA ASN A 198 9.94 -4.08 -3.70
C ASN A 198 10.48 -3.65 -2.33
N GLU A 199 9.85 -2.68 -1.71
CA GLU A 199 10.27 -2.14 -0.42
C GLU A 199 9.08 -1.93 0.51
N VAL A 200 9.09 -2.57 1.67
CA VAL A 200 8.07 -2.43 2.72
C VAL A 200 8.49 -1.29 3.66
N ASP A 201 7.52 -0.45 4.03
CA ASP A 201 7.72 0.66 4.97
C ASP A 201 8.81 1.66 4.54
N LYS A 202 8.90 1.94 3.23
CA LYS A 202 9.76 2.99 2.70
C LYS A 202 9.35 4.36 3.25
N LYS A 203 10.28 5.04 3.92
CA LYS A 203 10.02 6.40 4.42
C LYS A 203 10.26 7.44 3.33
N ILE A 204 9.21 8.19 2.98
CA ILE A 204 9.22 9.28 2.02
C ILE A 204 8.55 10.49 2.69
N GLU A 205 9.23 11.61 2.80
CA GLU A 205 8.73 12.88 3.38
C GLU A 205 8.05 12.71 4.75
N GLY A 206 8.57 11.79 5.58
CA GLY A 206 8.06 11.56 6.93
C GLY A 206 6.92 10.54 7.02
N GLN A 207 6.33 10.13 5.91
CA GLN A 207 5.31 9.07 5.82
C GLN A 207 5.95 7.74 5.38
N TYR A 208 5.23 6.65 5.57
CA TYR A 208 5.69 5.31 5.22
C TYR A 208 4.78 4.72 4.16
N TYR A 209 5.40 4.12 3.14
CA TYR A 209 4.76 3.53 1.96
C TYR A 209 5.32 2.13 1.71
N THR A 210 4.56 1.31 1.03
CA THR A 210 5.05 0.00 0.54
C THR A 210 4.91 -0.04 -0.97
N PHE A 211 5.91 -0.64 -1.61
CA PHE A 211 5.95 -0.83 -3.05
C PHE A 211 6.10 -2.32 -3.37
N VAL A 212 5.32 -2.80 -4.33
CA VAL A 212 5.41 -4.14 -4.90
C VAL A 212 5.49 -4.00 -6.42
N ASP A 213 6.55 -4.53 -7.00
CA ASP A 213 6.87 -4.39 -8.43
C ASP A 213 6.81 -2.94 -8.91
N GLY A 214 7.30 -2.05 -8.06
CA GLY A 214 7.31 -0.61 -8.28
C GLY A 214 6.03 0.13 -7.91
N ARG A 215 4.90 -0.55 -7.79
CA ARG A 215 3.58 0.05 -7.52
C ARG A 215 3.40 0.35 -6.04
N MET A 216 2.97 1.56 -5.74
CA MET A 216 2.54 1.93 -4.39
C MET A 216 1.34 1.11 -3.95
N GLN A 217 1.41 0.52 -2.77
CA GLN A 217 0.32 -0.27 -2.22
C GLN A 217 -0.66 0.58 -1.43
N THR A 218 -1.95 0.26 -1.55
CA THR A 218 -3.07 0.81 -0.78
C THR A 218 -3.90 -0.32 -0.18
N GLY A 219 -4.76 -0.01 0.78
CA GLY A 219 -5.60 -1.02 1.43
C GLY A 219 -4.82 -1.99 2.32
N TRP A 220 -5.35 -3.19 2.45
CA TRP A 220 -4.73 -4.27 3.23
C TRP A 220 -3.58 -4.93 2.48
N TYR A 221 -2.42 -4.93 3.09
CA TYR A 221 -1.21 -5.56 2.56
C TYR A 221 -0.69 -6.64 3.50
N LYS A 222 -0.57 -7.88 2.99
CA LYS A 222 0.03 -8.98 3.73
C LYS A 222 1.54 -8.87 3.66
N LEU A 223 2.18 -8.67 4.81
CA LEU A 223 3.63 -8.65 4.88
C LEU A 223 4.21 -9.97 4.39
N PRO A 224 5.29 -9.95 3.59
CA PRO A 224 6.02 -11.16 3.28
C PRO A 224 6.36 -11.86 4.60
N ALA A 225 6.18 -13.17 4.66
CA ALA A 225 6.62 -13.93 5.82
C ALA A 225 8.10 -13.58 6.03
N GLN A 226 8.42 -12.81 7.06
CA GLN A 226 9.79 -12.69 7.49
C GLN A 226 10.24 -14.13 7.69
N ALA A 227 11.27 -14.52 6.94
CA ALA A 227 11.90 -15.78 7.18
C ALA A 227 12.10 -15.86 8.70
N ALA A 228 11.47 -16.83 9.34
CA ALA A 228 11.59 -17.10 10.76
C ALA A 228 13.02 -17.59 11.04
N ALA A 229 13.96 -16.68 10.97
CA ALA A 229 15.38 -16.88 11.12
C ALA A 229 15.99 -15.82 12.01
N GLU A 230 15.40 -15.62 13.21
CA GLU A 230 16.12 -15.00 14.34
C GLU A 230 15.50 -15.32 15.70
N SER A 231 14.72 -16.39 15.85
CA SER A 231 14.53 -17.04 17.15
C SER A 231 14.53 -18.55 16.94
N GLY A 232 15.66 -19.16 17.23
CA GLY A 232 15.81 -20.61 17.18
C GLY A 232 14.85 -21.30 18.14
N GLU A 233 13.86 -21.98 17.56
CA GLU A 233 13.26 -23.19 18.08
C GLU A 233 12.44 -23.81 16.96
N ALA A 234 13.11 -24.66 16.17
CA ALA A 234 12.44 -25.58 15.27
C ALA A 234 11.71 -26.62 16.12
N GLN A 235 10.43 -26.44 16.39
CA GLN A 235 9.60 -27.51 16.85
C GLN A 235 9.19 -28.39 15.66
N THR A 236 9.79 -29.56 15.58
CA THR A 236 9.33 -30.68 14.77
C THR A 236 7.97 -31.14 15.30
N ALA A 237 6.88 -30.66 14.73
CA ALA A 237 5.55 -31.18 14.97
C ALA A 237 5.34 -32.42 14.11
N THR A 238 5.25 -33.59 14.72
CA THR A 238 4.68 -34.82 14.16
C THR A 238 3.19 -34.59 13.86
N PRO A 239 2.67 -35.07 12.72
CA PRO A 239 1.23 -34.95 12.41
C PRO A 239 0.45 -35.90 13.30
N SER A 240 -0.33 -35.35 14.21
CA SER A 240 -1.32 -36.09 15.00
C SER A 240 -2.63 -35.29 14.99
N GLU A 241 -3.69 -35.96 14.55
CA GLU A 241 -5.12 -35.67 14.66
C GLU A 241 -5.59 -34.24 14.35
N ALA A 242 -6.70 -34.16 13.61
CA ALA A 242 -7.35 -32.93 13.12
C ALA A 242 -7.33 -31.82 14.18
N ALA A 243 -6.37 -30.91 14.03
CA ALA A 243 -6.39 -29.66 14.78
C ALA A 243 -7.68 -28.89 14.42
N PRO A 244 -8.36 -28.27 15.39
CA PRO A 244 -9.44 -27.34 15.06
C PRO A 244 -8.94 -26.31 14.05
N ALA A 245 -9.78 -25.96 13.07
CA ALA A 245 -9.42 -24.99 12.04
C ALA A 245 -8.75 -23.78 12.68
N ALA A 246 -7.54 -23.44 12.23
CA ALA A 246 -6.82 -22.30 12.78
C ALA A 246 -7.70 -21.05 12.69
N GLU A 247 -7.84 -20.35 13.80
CA GLU A 247 -8.64 -19.13 13.87
C GLU A 247 -8.08 -18.11 12.86
N GLN A 248 -8.95 -17.55 12.01
CA GLN A 248 -8.54 -16.55 11.02
C GLN A 248 -8.00 -15.30 11.73
N THR A 249 -6.86 -14.79 11.27
CA THR A 249 -6.20 -13.66 11.94
C THR A 249 -5.62 -12.67 10.95
N VAL A 250 -5.64 -11.39 11.33
CA VAL A 250 -4.95 -10.31 10.59
C VAL A 250 -3.50 -10.15 11.04
N ALA A 251 -2.96 -11.07 11.83
CA ALA A 251 -1.53 -11.11 12.14
C ALA A 251 -0.72 -11.13 10.83
N GLY A 252 0.27 -10.23 10.73
CA GLY A 252 1.09 -10.11 9.53
C GLY A 252 0.50 -9.23 8.42
N TYR A 253 -0.62 -8.57 8.66
CA TYR A 253 -1.14 -7.55 7.74
C TYR A 253 -0.83 -6.14 8.22
N GLN A 254 -0.70 -5.23 7.24
CA GLN A 254 -0.68 -3.78 7.44
C GLN A 254 -1.75 -3.14 6.56
N TYR A 255 -2.14 -1.92 6.91
CA TYR A 255 -3.09 -1.14 6.12
C TYR A 255 -2.47 0.19 5.70
N TYR A 256 -2.66 0.53 4.44
CA TYR A 256 -2.28 1.80 3.81
C TYR A 256 -3.53 2.51 3.32
N ASP A 257 -3.65 3.81 3.55
CA ASP A 257 -4.78 4.60 3.09
C ASP A 257 -4.79 4.78 1.55
N GLU A 258 -5.78 5.49 1.03
CA GLU A 258 -5.92 5.75 -0.41
C GLU A 258 -4.72 6.52 -1.00
N ASP A 259 -4.02 7.29 -0.18
CA ASP A 259 -2.77 7.97 -0.55
C ASP A 259 -1.53 7.06 -0.44
N GLY A 260 -1.69 5.78 -0.10
CA GLY A 260 -0.61 4.82 0.16
C GLY A 260 0.12 5.04 1.48
N LYS A 261 -0.34 5.95 2.34
CA LYS A 261 0.29 6.22 3.63
C LYS A 261 -0.09 5.14 4.64
N ARG A 262 0.90 4.66 5.37
CA ARG A 262 0.70 3.68 6.43
C ARG A 262 -0.26 4.19 7.50
N ALA A 263 -1.33 3.44 7.77
CA ALA A 263 -2.42 3.85 8.64
C ALA A 263 -1.98 4.01 10.11
N SER A 264 -2.64 4.94 10.79
CA SER A 264 -2.50 5.18 12.23
C SER A 264 -3.84 5.63 12.80
N GLY A 265 -4.13 5.23 14.06
CA GLY A 265 -5.38 5.58 14.74
C GLY A 265 -6.59 4.79 14.23
N TRP A 266 -7.77 5.33 14.52
CA TRP A 266 -9.04 4.71 14.18
C TRP A 266 -9.37 4.81 12.69
N ARG A 267 -9.87 3.70 12.11
CA ARG A 267 -10.42 3.63 10.76
C ARG A 267 -11.68 2.76 10.75
N THR A 268 -12.66 3.15 9.94
CA THR A 268 -13.83 2.31 9.63
C THR A 268 -13.71 1.94 8.17
N ILE A 269 -13.42 0.68 7.91
CA ILE A 269 -13.05 0.15 6.60
C ILE A 269 -13.55 -1.29 6.47
N GLU A 270 -13.55 -1.82 5.27
CA GLU A 270 -13.76 -3.24 5.03
C GLU A 270 -12.66 -4.07 5.68
N GLY A 271 -13.02 -5.29 6.10
CA GLY A 271 -12.06 -6.22 6.66
C GLY A 271 -11.12 -6.80 5.60
N VAL A 272 -10.24 -7.69 6.03
CA VAL A 272 -9.34 -8.40 5.12
C VAL A 272 -10.13 -9.44 4.33
N GLU A 273 -10.01 -9.40 3.00
CA GLU A 273 -10.62 -10.38 2.10
C GLU A 273 -10.27 -11.82 2.50
N GLY A 274 -11.28 -12.69 2.53
CA GLY A 274 -11.16 -14.09 2.94
C GLY A 274 -10.93 -14.32 4.45
N ILE A 275 -10.87 -13.24 5.26
CA ILE A 275 -10.76 -13.29 6.72
C ILE A 275 -12.02 -12.72 7.37
N SER A 276 -12.45 -11.52 6.98
CA SER A 276 -13.68 -10.88 7.43
C SER A 276 -14.84 -11.20 6.49
N GLU A 277 -16.08 -10.88 6.89
CA GLU A 277 -17.23 -10.99 5.99
C GLU A 277 -17.17 -9.93 4.90
N GLU A 278 -17.53 -10.31 3.68
CA GLU A 278 -17.49 -9.44 2.53
C GLU A 278 -18.48 -8.27 2.65
N ALA A 279 -18.06 -7.09 2.16
CA ALA A 279 -18.85 -5.87 2.08
C ALA A 279 -19.33 -5.30 3.44
N GLU A 280 -18.79 -5.76 4.57
CA GLU A 280 -19.05 -5.17 5.88
C GLU A 280 -17.94 -4.21 6.31
N LEU A 281 -18.34 -3.09 6.91
CA LEU A 281 -17.43 -2.11 7.48
C LEU A 281 -17.21 -2.40 8.97
N TYR A 282 -15.93 -2.56 9.33
CA TYR A 282 -15.51 -2.78 10.71
C TYR A 282 -14.68 -1.61 11.21
N ARG A 283 -14.65 -1.42 12.50
CA ARG A 283 -13.80 -0.41 13.13
C ARG A 283 -12.51 -1.02 13.62
N PHE A 284 -11.39 -0.51 13.11
CA PHE A 284 -10.03 -0.92 13.44
C PHE A 284 -9.27 0.19 14.15
N TYR A 285 -8.26 -0.19 14.92
CA TYR A 285 -7.26 0.75 15.42
C TYR A 285 -5.86 0.32 14.97
N PHE A 286 -5.17 1.23 14.31
CA PHE A 286 -3.84 0.97 13.75
C PHE A 286 -2.75 1.64 14.57
N LYS A 287 -1.67 0.91 14.79
CA LYS A 287 -0.41 1.44 15.30
C LYS A 287 0.70 1.06 14.33
N ASN A 288 1.28 2.06 13.68
CA ASN A 288 2.30 1.84 12.66
C ASN A 288 1.85 0.87 11.55
N GLY A 289 0.67 1.08 11.00
CA GLY A 289 0.08 0.25 9.95
C GLY A 289 -0.52 -1.08 10.42
N LYS A 290 -0.13 -1.58 11.59
CA LYS A 290 -0.59 -2.85 12.11
C LYS A 290 -1.89 -2.69 12.89
N PRO A 291 -2.93 -3.49 12.61
CA PRO A 291 -4.16 -3.46 13.38
C PRO A 291 -3.93 -4.03 14.79
N TYR A 292 -4.62 -3.48 15.79
CA TYR A 292 -4.78 -4.17 17.06
C TYR A 292 -5.66 -5.40 16.83
N HIS A 293 -5.23 -6.55 17.31
CA HIS A 293 -5.97 -7.81 17.19
C HIS A 293 -5.62 -8.72 18.36
N ALA A 294 -6.56 -9.59 18.74
CA ALA A 294 -6.33 -10.63 19.71
C ALA A 294 -5.45 -11.73 19.12
N GLU A 295 -4.64 -12.39 19.94
CA GLU A 295 -3.95 -13.62 19.53
C GLU A 295 -4.94 -14.79 19.47
N LYS A 296 -5.95 -14.78 20.34
CA LYS A 296 -7.00 -15.79 20.41
C LYS A 296 -8.29 -15.19 20.96
N GLY A 297 -9.42 -15.50 20.32
CA GLY A 297 -10.73 -15.05 20.76
C GLY A 297 -10.84 -13.52 20.84
N LEU A 298 -11.07 -12.96 22.04
CA LEU A 298 -11.15 -11.51 22.26
C LEU A 298 -10.16 -11.07 23.33
N GLU A 299 -9.46 -9.98 23.10
CA GLU A 299 -8.52 -9.37 24.05
C GLU A 299 -8.77 -7.87 24.25
N LEU A 300 -8.36 -7.37 25.45
CA LEU A 300 -8.49 -5.97 25.82
C LEU A 300 -7.27 -5.15 25.45
N PHE A 301 -7.51 -4.02 24.81
CA PHE A 301 -6.49 -3.02 24.47
C PHE A 301 -6.81 -1.67 25.10
N THR A 302 -5.78 -0.96 25.56
CA THR A 302 -5.94 0.39 26.09
C THR A 302 -5.53 1.40 25.03
N ILE A 303 -6.48 2.25 24.64
CA ILE A 303 -6.30 3.32 23.66
C ILE A 303 -6.77 4.62 24.33
N GLU A 304 -5.88 5.61 24.42
CA GLU A 304 -6.18 6.92 25.04
C GLU A 304 -6.87 6.82 26.41
N SER A 305 -6.36 5.93 27.25
CA SER A 305 -6.89 5.67 28.62
C SER A 305 -8.28 4.99 28.67
N ARG A 306 -8.85 4.57 27.54
CA ARG A 306 -10.07 3.78 27.46
C ARG A 306 -9.74 2.36 27.03
N LYS A 307 -10.55 1.39 27.48
CA LYS A 307 -10.37 0.00 27.09
C LYS A 307 -11.37 -0.39 26.01
N TYR A 308 -10.90 -1.15 25.05
CA TYR A 308 -11.63 -1.70 23.91
C TYR A 308 -11.31 -3.18 23.79
N ALA A 309 -12.19 -3.96 23.16
CA ALA A 309 -11.90 -5.34 22.80
C ALA A 309 -11.77 -5.48 21.28
N PHE A 310 -10.80 -6.29 20.84
CA PHE A 310 -10.64 -6.67 19.45
C PHE A 310 -10.63 -8.19 19.35
N ASN A 311 -11.12 -8.72 18.23
CA ASN A 311 -11.02 -10.13 17.90
C ASN A 311 -9.71 -10.43 17.12
N THR A 312 -9.49 -11.69 16.73
CA THR A 312 -8.33 -12.11 15.95
C THR A 312 -8.27 -11.48 14.56
N LYS A 313 -9.42 -11.06 14.02
CA LYS A 313 -9.54 -10.34 12.75
C LYS A 313 -9.28 -8.83 12.87
N GLY A 314 -8.96 -8.34 14.08
CA GLY A 314 -8.71 -6.92 14.36
C GLY A 314 -9.97 -6.06 14.44
N GLU A 315 -11.14 -6.65 14.42
CA GLU A 315 -12.43 -5.96 14.46
C GLU A 315 -12.75 -5.54 15.91
N MET A 316 -13.03 -4.24 16.10
CA MET A 316 -13.47 -3.72 17.40
C MET A 316 -14.83 -4.29 17.78
N GLN A 317 -14.96 -4.69 19.02
CA GLN A 317 -16.15 -5.34 19.54
C GLN A 317 -17.05 -4.39 20.32
N THR A 318 -18.36 -4.58 20.21
CA THR A 318 -19.42 -3.86 20.95
C THR A 318 -20.34 -4.84 21.64
N GLY A 319 -21.17 -4.36 22.56
CA GLY A 319 -22.14 -5.18 23.29
C GLY A 319 -21.50 -6.04 24.39
N LYS A 320 -22.24 -7.08 24.81
CA LYS A 320 -21.80 -8.06 25.79
C LYS A 320 -20.85 -9.07 25.14
N LYS A 321 -19.64 -9.22 25.68
CA LYS A 321 -18.62 -10.10 25.14
C LYS A 321 -17.90 -10.88 26.26
N VAL A 322 -17.49 -12.10 25.91
CA VAL A 322 -16.58 -12.91 26.73
C VAL A 322 -15.15 -12.64 26.24
N VAL A 323 -14.30 -12.13 27.12
CA VAL A 323 -12.94 -11.69 26.80
C VAL A 323 -11.93 -12.58 27.50
N ASN A 324 -10.85 -12.94 26.81
CA ASN A 324 -9.72 -13.65 27.38
C ASN A 324 -8.90 -12.73 28.29
N LEU A 325 -8.51 -13.25 29.43
CA LEU A 325 -7.66 -12.55 30.39
C LEU A 325 -6.22 -13.06 30.31
N GLU A 326 -5.27 -12.24 30.74
CA GLU A 326 -3.84 -12.57 30.74
C GLU A 326 -3.49 -13.84 31.55
N ASP A 327 -4.33 -14.18 32.55
CA ASP A 327 -4.17 -15.40 33.39
C ASP A 327 -4.75 -16.67 32.76
N GLY A 328 -5.25 -16.58 31.51
CA GLY A 328 -5.87 -17.69 30.75
C GLY A 328 -7.34 -17.93 31.11
N ASN A 329 -7.91 -17.19 32.04
CA ASN A 329 -9.35 -17.21 32.36
C ASN A 329 -10.12 -16.36 31.35
N VAL A 330 -11.46 -16.43 31.42
CA VAL A 330 -12.36 -15.59 30.64
C VAL A 330 -13.29 -14.83 31.58
N ALA A 331 -13.76 -13.65 31.16
CA ALA A 331 -14.76 -12.89 31.89
C ALA A 331 -15.73 -12.16 30.95
N ASN A 332 -16.95 -11.92 31.44
CA ASN A 332 -17.90 -11.09 30.72
C ASN A 332 -17.51 -9.62 30.87
N PHE A 333 -17.63 -8.90 29.75
CA PHE A 333 -17.48 -7.45 29.67
C PHE A 333 -18.63 -6.88 28.85
N TYR A 334 -18.86 -5.58 28.99
CA TYR A 334 -19.80 -4.84 28.15
C TYR A 334 -19.11 -3.62 27.55
N PHE A 335 -19.33 -3.43 26.26
CA PHE A 335 -18.80 -2.32 25.46
C PHE A 335 -19.99 -1.55 24.85
N ASP A 336 -19.95 -0.22 24.90
CA ASP A 336 -20.98 0.61 24.26
C ASP A 336 -20.85 0.55 22.71
N GLU A 337 -21.68 1.31 22.01
CA GLU A 337 -21.68 1.39 20.54
C GLU A 337 -20.37 1.96 19.98
N GLU A 338 -19.66 2.78 20.75
CA GLU A 338 -18.32 3.27 20.41
C GLU A 338 -17.21 2.27 20.75
N GLY A 339 -17.55 1.10 21.29
CA GLY A 339 -16.62 0.04 21.70
C GLY A 339 -15.93 0.29 23.05
N VAL A 340 -16.35 1.31 23.81
CA VAL A 340 -15.73 1.65 25.08
C VAL A 340 -16.24 0.72 26.18
N MET A 341 -15.30 0.08 26.91
CA MET A 341 -15.63 -0.78 28.04
C MET A 341 -16.41 -0.02 29.12
N LYS A 342 -17.54 -0.58 29.53
CA LYS A 342 -18.42 -0.04 30.60
C LYS A 342 -18.16 -0.72 31.93
N THR A 343 -18.55 0.00 32.98
CA THR A 343 -18.44 -0.48 34.37
C THR A 343 -19.72 -0.12 35.14
N GLY A 344 -19.93 -0.71 36.33
CA GLY A 344 -21.09 -0.45 37.15
C GLY A 344 -22.33 -1.16 36.62
N LYS A 345 -23.51 -0.58 36.93
CA LYS A 345 -24.80 -1.12 36.51
C LYS A 345 -25.01 -0.84 35.02
N GLN A 346 -25.39 -1.87 34.27
CA GLN A 346 -25.77 -1.79 32.87
C GLN A 346 -27.09 -2.52 32.65
N VAL A 347 -27.90 -1.99 31.75
CA VAL A 347 -29.16 -2.59 31.29
C VAL A 347 -28.92 -3.00 29.86
N ILE A 348 -28.92 -4.29 29.57
CA ILE A 348 -28.50 -4.85 28.27
C ILE A 348 -29.67 -5.64 27.71
N PHE A 349 -30.06 -5.33 26.46
CA PHE A 349 -31.02 -6.14 25.73
C PHE A 349 -30.31 -7.40 25.20
N ASP A 350 -30.83 -8.56 25.52
CA ASP A 350 -30.39 -9.84 25.04
C ASP A 350 -31.26 -10.25 23.86
N GLU A 351 -30.67 -10.21 22.66
CA GLU A 351 -31.39 -10.47 21.40
C GLU A 351 -31.85 -11.92 21.29
N ASP A 352 -31.08 -12.87 21.82
CA ASP A 352 -31.37 -14.30 21.77
C ASP A 352 -32.58 -14.64 22.63
N LEU A 353 -32.73 -13.97 23.77
CA LEU A 353 -33.84 -14.17 24.71
C LEU A 353 -35.00 -13.20 24.46
N GLY A 354 -34.81 -12.11 23.71
CA GLY A 354 -35.77 -11.07 23.44
C GLY A 354 -36.15 -10.26 24.69
N GLU A 355 -35.28 -10.20 25.69
CA GLU A 355 -35.54 -9.55 26.97
C GLU A 355 -34.37 -8.66 27.43
N THR A 356 -34.72 -7.74 28.32
CA THR A 356 -33.74 -6.83 28.91
C THR A 356 -33.19 -7.42 30.21
N GLN A 357 -31.89 -7.53 30.32
CA GLN A 357 -31.18 -8.05 31.49
C GLN A 357 -30.45 -6.95 32.25
N ASN A 358 -30.36 -7.11 33.58
CA ASN A 358 -29.59 -6.22 34.44
C ASN A 358 -28.26 -6.81 34.78
N TRP A 359 -27.19 -6.03 34.55
CA TRP A 359 -25.79 -6.45 34.73
C TRP A 359 -25.06 -5.53 35.69
N TYR A 360 -24.05 -6.05 36.36
CA TYR A 360 -23.10 -5.26 37.14
C TYR A 360 -21.67 -5.67 36.83
N PHE A 361 -20.84 -4.69 36.46
CA PHE A 361 -19.42 -4.86 36.17
C PHE A 361 -18.56 -4.12 37.20
N HIS A 362 -17.43 -4.72 37.60
CA HIS A 362 -16.53 -4.09 38.54
C HIS A 362 -16.14 -2.67 38.12
N THR A 363 -16.16 -1.73 39.07
CA THR A 363 -15.89 -0.30 38.81
C THR A 363 -14.42 0.07 38.93
N ASP A 364 -13.64 -0.72 39.65
CA ASP A 364 -12.27 -0.43 40.01
C ASP A 364 -11.44 -1.70 40.23
N GLY A 365 -10.16 -1.51 40.59
CA GLY A 365 -9.23 -2.61 40.88
C GLY A 365 -8.80 -3.40 39.64
N SER A 366 -8.13 -4.54 39.89
CA SER A 366 -7.63 -5.45 38.84
C SER A 366 -8.73 -6.08 38.00
N ARG A 367 -9.97 -6.13 38.51
CA ARG A 367 -11.14 -6.71 37.86
C ARG A 367 -12.02 -5.67 37.17
N LYS A 368 -11.58 -4.40 37.09
CA LYS A 368 -12.38 -3.32 36.49
C LYS A 368 -12.94 -3.75 35.10
N GLY A 369 -14.25 -3.65 34.93
CA GLY A 369 -15.00 -4.02 33.72
C GLY A 369 -15.40 -5.49 33.65
N GLN A 370 -14.86 -6.38 34.49
CA GLN A 370 -15.32 -7.77 34.55
C GLN A 370 -16.67 -7.89 35.20
N GLY A 371 -17.48 -8.82 34.74
CA GLY A 371 -18.78 -9.16 35.34
C GLY A 371 -18.61 -9.56 36.81
N PHE A 372 -19.32 -8.87 37.69
CA PHE A 372 -19.24 -9.11 39.13
C PHE A 372 -19.83 -10.48 39.52
N HIS A 373 -19.15 -11.23 40.34
CA HIS A 373 -19.63 -12.49 40.87
C HIS A 373 -19.71 -12.40 42.38
N GLY A 374 -20.93 -12.39 42.95
CA GLY A 374 -21.13 -12.20 44.38
C GLY A 374 -22.43 -11.47 44.75
N ILE A 375 -22.51 -11.01 46.00
CA ILE A 375 -23.62 -10.21 46.52
C ILE A 375 -23.11 -8.77 46.71
N LYS A 376 -23.73 -7.80 46.07
CA LYS A 376 -23.43 -6.38 46.22
C LYS A 376 -24.72 -5.59 46.44
N ASP A 377 -24.71 -4.74 47.47
CA ASP A 377 -25.90 -3.93 47.84
C ASP A 377 -27.17 -4.79 48.04
N ASN A 378 -27.01 -5.96 48.61
CA ASN A 378 -28.03 -6.99 48.83
C ASN A 378 -28.60 -7.61 47.54
N VAL A 379 -27.98 -7.39 46.37
CA VAL A 379 -28.38 -7.99 45.09
C VAL A 379 -27.35 -9.05 44.70
N LEU A 380 -27.85 -10.19 44.20
CA LEU A 380 -27.00 -11.31 43.79
C LEU A 380 -26.71 -11.26 42.29
N TYR A 381 -25.40 -11.39 41.96
CA TYR A 381 -24.92 -11.42 40.58
C TYR A 381 -24.09 -12.68 40.36
N VAL A 382 -24.32 -13.33 39.22
CA VAL A 382 -23.48 -14.45 38.74
C VAL A 382 -22.78 -14.04 37.46
N TYR A 383 -21.44 -13.87 37.52
CA TYR A 383 -20.60 -13.41 36.42
C TYR A 383 -21.12 -12.14 35.70
N GLY A 384 -21.69 -11.21 36.48
CA GLY A 384 -22.25 -9.94 36.04
C GLY A 384 -23.74 -9.90 35.91
N LEU A 385 -24.39 -11.00 35.57
CA LEU A 385 -25.84 -11.06 35.44
C LEU A 385 -26.53 -11.06 36.81
N ARG A 386 -27.45 -10.10 36.99
CA ARG A 386 -28.35 -10.06 38.17
C ARG A 386 -29.23 -11.31 38.14
N GLN A 387 -29.28 -12.00 39.24
CA GLN A 387 -30.14 -13.17 39.43
C GLN A 387 -31.47 -12.74 40.05
N GLU A 388 -32.56 -13.07 39.38
CA GLU A 388 -33.90 -12.64 39.73
C GLU A 388 -34.83 -13.87 39.76
N ALA A 389 -35.89 -13.82 40.61
CA ALA A 389 -37.00 -14.73 40.47
C ALA A 389 -37.84 -14.30 39.25
N ASP A 390 -38.41 -15.27 38.52
CA ASP A 390 -39.35 -15.00 37.45
C ASP A 390 -40.49 -14.12 37.92
N LYS A 391 -41.11 -13.35 37.00
CA LYS A 391 -42.13 -12.37 37.33
C LYS A 391 -43.34 -12.95 38.08
N ASP A 392 -43.60 -14.24 37.83
CA ASP A 392 -44.73 -14.95 38.46
C ASP A 392 -44.35 -15.63 39.78
N LEU A 393 -43.05 -15.60 40.12
CA LEU A 393 -42.49 -16.18 41.34
C LEU A 393 -42.13 -15.09 42.35
N ARG A 394 -42.43 -15.33 43.64
CA ARG A 394 -42.00 -14.45 44.72
C ARG A 394 -40.48 -14.58 44.96
N PHE A 395 -39.98 -15.82 44.89
CA PHE A 395 -38.59 -16.15 45.20
C PHE A 395 -38.07 -17.26 44.29
N ALA A 396 -36.79 -17.22 44.01
CA ALA A 396 -36.05 -18.28 43.33
C ALA A 396 -34.76 -18.63 44.14
N PRO A 397 -34.40 -19.91 44.24
CA PRO A 397 -33.12 -20.33 44.80
C PRO A 397 -32.06 -20.15 43.73
N VAL A 398 -30.92 -19.51 44.08
CA VAL A 398 -29.74 -19.31 43.23
C VAL A 398 -28.51 -19.81 43.91
N GLU A 399 -27.70 -20.60 43.19
CA GLU A 399 -26.42 -21.08 43.69
C GLU A 399 -25.32 -20.03 43.46
N LEU A 400 -24.52 -19.77 44.49
CA LEU A 400 -23.33 -18.94 44.46
C LEU A 400 -22.26 -19.54 45.35
N ASN A 401 -21.11 -19.91 44.78
CA ASN A 401 -19.94 -20.45 45.52
C ASN A 401 -20.31 -21.62 46.44
N GLY A 402 -21.14 -22.54 45.98
CA GLY A 402 -21.56 -23.74 46.72
C GLY A 402 -22.66 -23.50 47.78
N ASN A 403 -23.16 -22.29 47.93
CA ASN A 403 -24.31 -21.95 48.76
C ASN A 403 -25.54 -21.60 47.94
N GLN A 404 -26.72 -21.96 48.39
CA GLN A 404 -27.94 -21.54 47.78
C GLN A 404 -28.51 -20.31 48.50
N TYR A 405 -28.86 -19.30 47.74
CA TYR A 405 -29.46 -18.05 48.23
C TYR A 405 -30.89 -17.89 47.68
N LEU A 406 -31.76 -17.29 48.48
CA LEU A 406 -33.13 -17.00 48.04
C LEU A 406 -33.22 -15.55 47.56
N VAL A 407 -33.55 -15.35 46.26
CA VAL A 407 -33.70 -14.04 45.67
C VAL A 407 -35.13 -13.76 45.28
N ASN A 408 -35.54 -12.49 45.31
CA ASN A 408 -36.84 -12.06 44.78
C ASN A 408 -36.75 -11.59 43.31
N SER A 409 -37.87 -11.13 42.74
CA SER A 409 -37.95 -10.62 41.37
C SER A 409 -37.12 -9.37 41.09
N ASN A 410 -36.54 -8.71 42.10
CA ASN A 410 -35.60 -7.60 41.97
C ASN A 410 -34.14 -8.03 42.21
N GLY A 411 -33.91 -9.34 42.34
CA GLY A 411 -32.59 -9.89 42.63
C GLY A 411 -32.10 -9.66 44.06
N ALA A 412 -32.95 -9.17 44.94
CA ALA A 412 -32.58 -8.94 46.32
C ALA A 412 -32.55 -10.25 47.09
N VAL A 413 -31.43 -10.49 47.80
CA VAL A 413 -31.23 -11.66 48.65
C VAL A 413 -32.09 -11.52 49.87
N GLN A 414 -32.90 -12.54 50.15
CA GLN A 414 -33.77 -12.60 51.32
C GLN A 414 -32.94 -13.05 52.54
N LYS A 415 -32.95 -12.25 53.62
CA LYS A 415 -32.11 -12.47 54.80
C LYS A 415 -32.93 -12.47 56.08
N ALA A 416 -32.44 -13.22 57.09
CA ALA A 416 -32.89 -13.09 58.44
C ALA A 416 -32.21 -11.90 59.13
N THR A 417 -32.79 -11.40 60.22
CA THR A 417 -32.12 -10.55 61.21
C THR A 417 -31.57 -11.41 62.33
N SER A 418 -30.61 -10.90 63.10
CA SER A 418 -30.07 -11.63 64.26
C SER A 418 -31.10 -12.05 65.30
N SER A 419 -32.21 -11.35 65.34
CA SER A 419 -33.32 -11.64 66.24
C SER A 419 -34.44 -12.50 65.64
N SER A 420 -34.41 -12.75 64.32
CA SER A 420 -35.42 -13.58 63.64
C SER A 420 -35.35 -15.01 64.14
N LYS A 421 -36.48 -15.71 64.22
CA LYS A 421 -36.59 -17.14 64.53
C LYS A 421 -37.47 -17.81 63.48
N SER A 422 -37.04 -18.96 62.99
CA SER A 422 -37.83 -19.78 62.09
C SER A 422 -38.88 -20.54 62.87
N ASN A 423 -40.11 -20.56 62.31
CA ASN A 423 -41.16 -21.42 62.83
C ASN A 423 -41.12 -22.81 62.20
N ALA A 424 -40.58 -22.91 61.01
CA ALA A 424 -40.39 -24.17 60.27
C ALA A 424 -39.21 -25.01 60.87
N MET A 425 -38.19 -24.32 61.44
CA MET A 425 -36.98 -24.94 62.02
C MET A 425 -36.64 -24.27 63.34
N PRO A 426 -37.44 -24.46 64.39
CA PRO A 426 -37.24 -23.82 65.69
C PRO A 426 -35.94 -24.25 66.37
N GLU A 427 -35.40 -25.41 66.06
CA GLU A 427 -34.14 -25.96 66.53
C GLU A 427 -32.91 -25.11 66.16
N LEU A 428 -32.98 -24.32 65.09
CA LEU A 428 -31.88 -23.45 64.66
C LEU A 428 -31.71 -22.21 65.59
N GLY A 429 -32.70 -21.88 66.39
CA GLY A 429 -32.63 -20.76 67.29
C GLY A 429 -32.81 -19.40 66.63
N SER A 430 -32.01 -18.39 67.07
CA SER A 430 -32.05 -17.03 66.49
C SER A 430 -31.19 -16.86 65.26
N GLY A 431 -31.54 -15.94 64.36
CA GLY A 431 -30.76 -15.68 63.14
C GLY A 431 -31.34 -16.38 61.92
N TYR A 432 -32.54 -16.95 61.97
CA TYR A 432 -33.20 -17.64 60.87
C TYR A 432 -34.61 -17.10 60.62
N LYS A 433 -35.01 -17.03 59.36
CA LYS A 433 -36.31 -16.51 58.96
C LYS A 433 -36.92 -17.34 57.85
N ASP A 434 -38.25 -17.55 57.96
CA ASP A 434 -39.02 -18.26 56.95
C ASP A 434 -39.62 -17.28 55.92
N PHE A 435 -39.52 -17.66 54.66
CA PHE A 435 -40.12 -16.99 53.52
C PHE A 435 -41.03 -17.99 52.81
N LYS A 436 -42.28 -17.59 52.59
CA LYS A 436 -43.28 -18.44 51.94
C LYS A 436 -43.47 -17.98 50.48
N ASP A 437 -43.28 -18.89 49.53
CA ASP A 437 -43.47 -18.63 48.13
C ASP A 437 -44.96 -18.70 47.68
N GLU A 438 -45.24 -18.55 46.40
CA GLU A 438 -46.60 -18.57 45.83
C GLU A 438 -47.28 -19.93 45.91
N ASN A 439 -46.50 -21.01 46.08
CA ASN A 439 -46.96 -22.39 46.18
C ASN A 439 -47.01 -22.87 47.65
N ASP A 440 -46.99 -21.94 48.60
CA ASP A 440 -46.97 -22.21 50.02
C ASP A 440 -45.72 -22.98 50.52
N LYS A 441 -44.66 -23.10 49.66
CA LYS A 441 -43.40 -23.68 50.06
C LYS A 441 -42.64 -22.73 50.99
N VAL A 442 -42.11 -23.23 52.05
CA VAL A 442 -41.37 -22.46 53.05
C VAL A 442 -39.87 -22.63 52.85
N TRP A 443 -39.17 -21.50 52.73
CA TRP A 443 -37.75 -21.38 52.61
C TRP A 443 -37.18 -20.77 53.89
N THR A 444 -36.37 -21.50 54.64
CA THR A 444 -35.64 -20.98 55.83
C THR A 444 -34.27 -20.48 55.43
N VAL A 445 -33.96 -19.21 55.69
CA VAL A 445 -32.66 -18.59 55.40
C VAL A 445 -32.01 -18.04 56.66
N ASN A 446 -30.67 -17.97 56.67
CA ASN A 446 -29.89 -17.38 57.76
C ASN A 446 -29.70 -15.85 57.53
N THR A 447 -28.89 -15.22 58.41
CA THR A 447 -28.54 -13.78 58.34
C THR A 447 -27.76 -13.38 57.10
N GLU A 448 -27.08 -14.31 56.43
CA GLU A 448 -26.36 -14.09 55.18
C GLU A 448 -27.23 -14.30 53.96
N GLY A 449 -28.43 -14.91 54.15
CA GLY A 449 -29.39 -15.22 53.07
C GLY A 449 -29.24 -16.62 52.53
N VAL A 450 -28.39 -17.45 53.15
CA VAL A 450 -28.17 -18.83 52.71
C VAL A 450 -29.36 -19.68 53.14
N ILE A 451 -29.90 -20.45 52.21
CA ILE A 451 -30.99 -21.38 52.43
C ILE A 451 -30.49 -22.55 53.32
N GLN A 452 -31.18 -22.78 54.41
CA GLN A 452 -30.87 -23.88 55.32
C GLN A 452 -31.71 -25.13 55.01
N SER A 453 -32.97 -24.95 54.70
CA SER A 453 -33.83 -26.03 54.21
C SER A 453 -34.97 -25.47 53.37
N GLN A 454 -35.60 -26.37 52.59
CA GLN A 454 -36.83 -26.15 51.85
C GLN A 454 -37.81 -27.23 52.28
N ASN A 455 -38.88 -26.86 52.99
CA ASN A 455 -39.93 -27.78 53.38
C ASN A 455 -41.21 -27.40 52.65
N THR A 456 -41.93 -28.35 52.06
CA THR A 456 -43.29 -28.16 51.61
C THR A 456 -44.15 -28.03 52.86
N ALA A 457 -44.97 -26.97 52.94
CA ALA A 457 -45.95 -26.87 54.05
C ALA A 457 -46.89 -28.09 53.97
N GLN A 458 -46.99 -28.88 55.06
CA GLN A 458 -47.93 -29.97 55.19
C GLN A 458 -49.31 -29.46 55.32
#